data_c7e23890579f4dd7d0ea87b7cff3ffcc
#
_entry.id   c7e23890579f4dd7d0ea87b7cff3ffcc
#
_cell.length_a   1.000
_cell.length_b   1.000
_cell.length_c   1.000
_cell.angle_alpha   90.00
_cell.angle_beta   90.00
_cell.angle_gamma   90.00
#
_symmetry.space_group_name_H-M   'P 1'
#
loop_
_entity.id
_entity.type
_entity.pdbx_description
1 polymer ?
#
loop_
_entity_poly.entity_id
_entity_poly.type
_entity_poly.pdbx_seq_one_letter_code
_entity_poly.pdbx_strand_id
1 'polypeptide(L)'
;LVLDGQQRLTSLYQAFYGVGEHCYYLELKKLLDGVDFEEAIFHVRAATKWVKAHENFDIQAQELILPLSVLKNGSGGFLKWLLKATNPMPPEERTKMLDALTKINDQWIMKIDDYHFPVVTLSDETEPDALCTIFETLNRTGVKLSVFELLTARFWPQKINLRDLWEKAR
;
A
#
# COMPACT_ATOMS: atom_id res chain seq x y z
N LEU A 1 7.10 -14.11 12.86
CA LEU A 1 7.95 -13.91 11.69
C LEU A 1 7.09 -13.93 10.42
N VAL A 2 7.24 -12.95 9.55
CA VAL A 2 6.61 -12.94 8.22
C VAL A 2 7.62 -13.52 7.24
N LEU A 3 7.29 -14.63 6.62
CA LEU A 3 8.22 -15.36 5.74
C LEU A 3 8.06 -14.93 4.27
N ASP A 4 6.83 -14.69 3.82
CA ASP A 4 6.53 -14.16 2.50
C ASP A 4 5.68 -12.88 2.60
N GLY A 5 5.76 -12.04 1.57
CA GLY A 5 4.97 -10.81 1.47
C GLY A 5 5.53 -9.63 2.26
N GLN A 6 6.72 -9.71 2.88
CA GLN A 6 7.33 -8.60 3.63
C GLN A 6 7.40 -7.32 2.80
N GLN A 7 7.84 -7.39 1.54
CA GLN A 7 7.94 -6.22 0.66
C GLN A 7 6.57 -5.64 0.35
N ARG A 8 5.56 -6.49 0.08
CA ARG A 8 4.18 -6.07 -0.17
C ARG A 8 3.57 -5.39 1.04
N LEU A 9 3.73 -5.98 2.24
CA LEU A 9 3.28 -5.38 3.49
C LEU A 9 4.01 -4.07 3.80
N THR A 10 5.32 -4.01 3.54
CA THR A 10 6.11 -2.80 3.73
C THR A 10 5.63 -1.68 2.81
N SER A 11 5.39 -1.96 1.52
CA SER A 11 4.87 -0.98 0.57
C SER A 11 3.49 -0.47 0.96
N LEU A 12 2.59 -1.36 1.38
CA LEU A 12 1.27 -0.97 1.88
C LEU A 12 1.36 -0.13 3.16
N TYR A 13 2.23 -0.54 4.10
CA TYR A 13 2.46 0.23 5.31
C TYR A 13 2.98 1.63 4.99
N GLN A 14 3.96 1.75 4.08
CA GLN A 14 4.47 3.04 3.64
C GLN A 14 3.38 3.88 2.99
N ALA A 15 2.56 3.29 2.12
CA ALA A 15 1.49 3.98 1.42
C ALA A 15 0.43 4.53 2.39
N PHE A 16 -0.07 3.69 3.31
CA PHE A 16 -1.15 4.07 4.23
C PHE A 16 -0.70 4.91 5.42
N TYR A 17 0.56 4.79 5.85
CA TYR A 17 1.08 5.58 6.97
C TYR A 17 1.91 6.79 6.54
N GLY A 18 2.17 6.96 5.25
CA GLY A 18 2.95 8.08 4.72
C GLY A 18 4.39 8.10 5.23
N VAL A 19 5.00 6.92 5.39
CA VAL A 19 6.37 6.76 5.91
C VAL A 19 7.26 6.09 4.87
N GLY A 20 8.59 6.27 4.98
CA GLY A 20 9.56 5.68 4.08
C GLY A 20 10.08 6.65 3.01
N GLU A 21 10.69 6.10 1.97
CA GLU A 21 11.34 6.89 0.92
C GLU A 21 10.37 7.45 -0.14
N HIS A 22 9.16 6.89 -0.21
CA HIS A 22 8.15 7.27 -1.20
C HIS A 22 6.82 7.61 -0.53
N CYS A 23 6.18 8.65 -1.05
CA CYS A 23 4.80 8.99 -0.75
C CYS A 23 3.93 8.54 -1.91
N TYR A 24 2.77 7.98 -1.59
CA TYR A 24 1.83 7.40 -2.56
C TYR A 24 0.58 8.25 -2.64
N TYR A 25 0.09 8.43 -3.87
CA TYR A 25 -1.03 9.31 -4.17
C TYR A 25 -1.98 8.65 -5.16
N LEU A 26 -3.23 9.08 -5.11
CA LEU A 26 -4.28 8.72 -6.04
C LEU A 26 -4.73 9.97 -6.78
N GLU A 27 -4.64 9.97 -8.10
CA GLU A 27 -5.11 11.04 -8.97
C GLU A 27 -6.60 10.83 -9.27
N LEU A 28 -7.46 11.47 -8.45
CA LEU A 28 -8.90 11.30 -8.54
C LEU A 28 -9.46 11.79 -9.88
N LYS A 29 -8.81 12.76 -10.52
CA LYS A 29 -9.20 13.24 -11.84
C LYS A 29 -9.18 12.14 -12.88
N LYS A 30 -8.14 11.28 -12.89
CA LYS A 30 -8.08 10.13 -13.78
C LYS A 30 -9.24 9.17 -13.58
N LEU A 31 -9.61 8.91 -12.33
CA LEU A 31 -10.76 8.05 -12.04
C LEU A 31 -12.09 8.67 -12.50
N LEU A 32 -12.23 10.00 -12.39
CA LEU A 32 -13.39 10.72 -12.92
C LEU A 32 -13.47 10.65 -14.46
N ASP A 33 -12.31 10.60 -15.12
CA ASP A 33 -12.18 10.45 -16.57
C ASP A 33 -12.32 8.98 -17.02
N GLY A 34 -12.55 8.04 -16.09
CA GLY A 34 -12.77 6.62 -16.39
C GLY A 34 -11.49 5.80 -16.61
N VAL A 35 -10.35 6.31 -16.18
CA VAL A 35 -9.07 5.58 -16.22
C VAL A 35 -9.05 4.52 -15.12
N ASP A 36 -8.40 3.39 -15.35
CA ASP A 36 -8.28 2.32 -14.39
C ASP A 36 -7.55 2.74 -13.10
N PHE A 37 -7.95 2.12 -11.98
CA PHE A 37 -7.44 2.46 -10.65
C PHE A 37 -5.91 2.32 -10.55
N GLU A 38 -5.33 1.30 -11.18
CA GLU A 38 -3.88 1.07 -11.18
C GLU A 38 -3.10 2.20 -11.86
N GLU A 39 -3.66 2.79 -12.91
CA GLU A 39 -3.04 3.92 -13.62
C GLU A 39 -3.24 5.27 -12.90
N ALA A 40 -4.20 5.34 -12.00
CA ALA A 40 -4.46 6.52 -11.19
C ALA A 40 -3.56 6.59 -9.94
N ILE A 41 -2.96 5.47 -9.51
CA ILE A 41 -2.01 5.43 -8.40
C ILE A 41 -0.61 5.76 -8.90
N PHE A 42 0.08 6.63 -8.17
CA PHE A 42 1.49 6.94 -8.41
C PHE A 42 2.25 7.19 -7.11
N HIS A 43 3.56 7.19 -7.19
CA HIS A 43 4.42 7.48 -6.05
C HIS A 43 5.50 8.51 -6.42
N VAL A 44 5.93 9.25 -5.41
CA VAL A 44 6.97 10.28 -5.54
C VAL A 44 7.94 10.14 -4.37
N ARG A 45 9.24 10.37 -4.59
CA ARG A 45 10.21 10.39 -3.49
C ARG A 45 9.85 11.46 -2.47
N ALA A 46 9.83 11.09 -1.18
CA ALA A 46 9.40 11.95 -0.08
C ALA A 46 10.18 13.26 0.02
N ALA A 47 11.48 13.26 -0.31
CA ALA A 47 12.34 14.45 -0.22
C ALA A 47 12.17 15.47 -1.35
N THR A 48 11.20 15.30 -2.26
CA THR A 48 11.01 16.18 -3.41
C THR A 48 10.25 17.47 -3.07
N LYS A 49 10.50 18.53 -3.86
CA LYS A 49 9.73 19.78 -3.76
C LYS A 49 8.24 19.56 -4.04
N TRP A 50 7.93 18.62 -4.92
CA TRP A 50 6.56 18.27 -5.27
C TRP A 50 5.80 17.73 -4.05
N VAL A 51 6.38 16.79 -3.29
CA VAL A 51 5.77 16.26 -2.06
C VAL A 51 5.54 17.37 -1.05
N LYS A 52 6.54 18.24 -0.82
CA LYS A 52 6.41 19.39 0.09
C LYS A 52 5.27 20.33 -0.29
N ALA A 53 5.09 20.59 -1.59
CA ALA A 53 3.97 21.38 -2.07
C ALA A 53 2.62 20.70 -1.79
N HIS A 54 2.55 19.38 -2.00
CA HIS A 54 1.34 18.58 -1.78
C HIS A 54 1.10 18.19 -0.31
N GLU A 55 1.91 18.67 0.65
CA GLU A 55 1.53 18.71 2.06
C GLU A 55 0.42 19.76 2.30
N ASN A 56 0.34 20.77 1.42
CA ASN A 56 -0.74 21.74 1.46
C ASN A 56 -2.05 21.12 0.94
N PHE A 57 -3.05 21.11 1.81
CA PHE A 57 -4.36 20.56 1.50
C PHE A 57 -5.06 21.27 0.32
N ASP A 58 -4.90 22.59 0.19
CA ASP A 58 -5.58 23.35 -0.86
C ASP A 58 -5.04 22.98 -2.25
N ILE A 59 -3.76 22.66 -2.34
CA ILE A 59 -3.14 22.14 -3.58
C ILE A 59 -3.68 20.73 -3.88
N GLN A 60 -3.74 19.85 -2.88
CA GLN A 60 -4.32 18.52 -3.03
C GLN A 60 -5.77 18.59 -3.54
N ALA A 61 -6.58 19.47 -2.95
CA ALA A 61 -7.98 19.63 -3.30
C ALA A 61 -8.16 20.22 -4.72
N GLN A 62 -7.36 21.24 -5.07
CA GLN A 62 -7.42 21.89 -6.40
C GLN A 62 -7.02 20.93 -7.52
N GLU A 63 -5.99 20.12 -7.28
CA GLU A 63 -5.48 19.17 -8.26
C GLU A 63 -6.18 17.80 -8.20
N LEU A 64 -7.05 17.58 -7.22
CA LEU A 64 -7.70 16.29 -6.94
C LEU A 64 -6.69 15.16 -6.70
N ILE A 65 -5.60 15.47 -6.00
CA ILE A 65 -4.56 14.53 -5.61
C ILE A 65 -4.78 14.09 -4.17
N LEU A 66 -5.17 12.83 -3.98
CA LEU A 66 -5.42 12.25 -2.67
C LEU A 66 -4.17 11.53 -2.16
N PRO A 67 -3.53 11.93 -1.05
CA PRO A 67 -2.51 11.12 -0.41
C PRO A 67 -3.11 9.80 0.09
N LEU A 68 -2.50 8.65 -0.22
CA LEU A 68 -3.00 7.36 0.25
C LEU A 68 -2.98 7.23 1.78
N SER A 69 -2.14 8.02 2.46
CA SER A 69 -2.12 8.08 3.93
C SER A 69 -3.44 8.57 4.55
N VAL A 70 -4.29 9.25 3.80
CA VAL A 70 -5.65 9.60 4.22
C VAL A 70 -6.50 8.35 4.44
N LEU A 71 -6.24 7.30 3.65
CA LEU A 71 -6.99 6.05 3.68
C LEU A 71 -6.59 5.11 4.84
N LYS A 72 -5.61 5.47 5.67
CA LYS A 72 -5.31 4.68 6.88
C LYS A 72 -6.51 4.57 7.85
N ASN A 73 -7.45 5.49 7.74
CA ASN A 73 -8.71 5.49 8.47
C ASN A 73 -9.88 5.01 7.58
N GLY A 74 -9.57 4.30 6.51
CA GLY A 74 -10.51 3.75 5.56
C GLY A 74 -11.31 4.80 4.79
N SER A 75 -12.48 4.40 4.32
CA SER A 75 -13.44 5.27 3.62
C SER A 75 -13.85 6.49 4.45
N GLY A 76 -13.85 6.39 5.78
CA GLY A 76 -14.09 7.53 6.66
C GLY A 76 -13.02 8.62 6.54
N GLY A 77 -11.77 8.27 6.30
CA GLY A 77 -10.69 9.21 6.00
C GLY A 77 -10.92 9.92 4.67
N PHE A 78 -11.26 9.16 3.63
CA PHE A 78 -11.59 9.70 2.32
C PHE A 78 -12.78 10.67 2.36
N LEU A 79 -13.87 10.30 3.00
CA LEU A 79 -15.06 11.16 3.12
C LEU A 79 -14.75 12.48 3.83
N LYS A 80 -13.95 12.48 4.89
CA LYS A 80 -13.50 13.71 5.55
C LYS A 80 -12.68 14.60 4.61
N TRP A 81 -11.77 14.00 3.86
CA TRP A 81 -10.96 14.71 2.86
C TRP A 81 -11.87 15.31 1.77
N LEU A 82 -12.80 14.52 1.24
CA LEU A 82 -13.77 14.90 0.22
C LEU A 82 -14.63 16.10 0.65
N LEU A 83 -15.23 16.04 1.83
CA LEU A 83 -16.04 17.12 2.36
C LEU A 83 -15.25 18.41 2.49
N LYS A 84 -13.99 18.33 2.95
CA LYS A 84 -13.11 19.49 3.08
C LYS A 84 -12.72 20.03 1.71
N ALA A 85 -12.39 19.16 0.75
CA ALA A 85 -11.98 19.56 -0.60
C ALA A 85 -13.10 20.23 -1.40
N THR A 86 -14.34 19.81 -1.21
CA THR A 86 -15.50 20.35 -1.92
C THR A 86 -16.15 21.54 -1.23
N ASN A 87 -15.80 21.82 0.03
CA ASN A 87 -16.42 22.92 0.81
C ASN A 87 -16.30 24.31 0.16
N PRO A 88 -15.18 24.69 -0.48
CA PRO A 88 -15.05 26.00 -1.13
C PRO A 88 -15.81 26.11 -2.45
N MET A 89 -16.35 25.01 -3.01
CA MET A 89 -17.00 24.99 -4.31
C MET A 89 -18.41 25.63 -4.25
N PRO A 90 -18.86 26.24 -5.35
CA PRO A 90 -20.26 26.67 -5.50
C PRO A 90 -21.22 25.49 -5.30
N PRO A 91 -22.45 25.71 -4.76
CA PRO A 91 -23.35 24.62 -4.37
C PRO A 91 -23.63 23.59 -5.48
N GLU A 92 -23.86 24.05 -6.72
CA GLU A 92 -24.13 23.14 -7.85
C GLU A 92 -22.93 22.29 -8.24
N GLU A 93 -21.74 22.87 -8.29
CA GLU A 93 -20.50 22.18 -8.59
C GLU A 93 -20.13 21.21 -7.48
N ARG A 94 -20.33 21.65 -6.23
CA ARG A 94 -20.10 20.83 -5.05
C ARG A 94 -20.94 19.57 -5.07
N THR A 95 -22.25 19.68 -5.37
CA THR A 95 -23.14 18.52 -5.43
C THR A 95 -22.67 17.53 -6.49
N LYS A 96 -22.38 18.00 -7.70
CA LYS A 96 -21.88 17.15 -8.79
C LYS A 96 -20.55 16.45 -8.42
N MET A 97 -19.62 17.18 -7.81
CA MET A 97 -18.33 16.64 -7.40
C MET A 97 -18.49 15.62 -6.27
N LEU A 98 -19.34 15.90 -5.28
CA LEU A 98 -19.66 14.96 -4.20
C LEU A 98 -20.23 13.65 -4.76
N ASP A 99 -21.22 13.73 -5.66
CA ASP A 99 -21.83 12.55 -6.27
C ASP A 99 -20.81 11.73 -7.06
N ALA A 100 -19.96 12.39 -7.82
CA ALA A 100 -18.94 11.71 -8.63
C ALA A 100 -17.86 11.02 -7.76
N LEU A 101 -17.34 11.71 -6.75
CA LEU A 101 -16.33 11.17 -5.86
C LEU A 101 -16.89 10.14 -4.86
N THR A 102 -18.18 10.22 -4.52
CA THR A 102 -18.85 9.17 -3.73
C THR A 102 -18.92 7.86 -4.53
N LYS A 103 -19.17 7.92 -5.83
CA LYS A 103 -19.10 6.72 -6.69
C LYS A 103 -17.73 6.09 -6.69
N ILE A 104 -16.66 6.91 -6.70
CA ILE A 104 -15.27 6.42 -6.59
C ILE A 104 -15.07 5.75 -5.23
N ASN A 105 -15.58 6.35 -4.14
CA ASN A 105 -15.53 5.73 -2.82
C ASN A 105 -16.16 4.33 -2.84
N ASP A 106 -17.37 4.20 -3.35
CA ASP A 106 -18.13 2.95 -3.35
C ASP A 106 -17.50 1.89 -4.28
N GLN A 107 -16.97 2.35 -5.40
CA GLN A 107 -16.39 1.45 -6.40
C GLN A 107 -15.01 0.94 -5.99
N TRP A 108 -14.19 1.77 -5.34
CA TRP A 108 -12.77 1.48 -5.11
C TRP A 108 -12.36 1.54 -3.65
N ILE A 109 -12.66 2.63 -2.93
CA ILE A 109 -12.11 2.87 -1.60
C ILE A 109 -12.72 1.91 -0.57
N MET A 110 -14.02 1.68 -0.61
CA MET A 110 -14.67 0.71 0.29
C MET A 110 -14.13 -0.72 0.10
N LYS A 111 -13.73 -1.09 -1.11
CA LYS A 111 -13.12 -2.41 -1.35
C LYS A 111 -11.75 -2.55 -0.69
N ILE A 112 -11.03 -1.44 -0.46
CA ILE A 112 -9.78 -1.47 0.29
C ILE A 112 -10.07 -1.78 1.76
N ASP A 113 -11.13 -1.20 2.34
CA ASP A 113 -11.53 -1.45 3.74
C ASP A 113 -11.94 -2.91 3.95
N ASP A 114 -12.62 -3.49 2.98
CA ASP A 114 -13.13 -4.86 3.04
C ASP A 114 -12.09 -5.92 2.60
N TYR A 115 -10.90 -5.48 2.16
CA TYR A 115 -9.89 -6.41 1.66
C TYR A 115 -9.22 -7.18 2.81
N HIS A 116 -9.33 -8.50 2.75
CA HIS A 116 -8.71 -9.40 3.71
C HIS A 116 -7.50 -10.10 3.08
N PHE A 117 -6.35 -9.94 3.71
CA PHE A 117 -5.16 -10.67 3.30
C PHE A 117 -5.28 -12.14 3.74
N PRO A 118 -5.15 -13.11 2.81
CA PRO A 118 -5.05 -14.50 3.21
C PRO A 118 -3.73 -14.70 3.95
N VAL A 119 -3.82 -15.14 5.21
CA VAL A 119 -2.65 -15.41 6.06
C VAL A 119 -2.65 -16.90 6.41
N VAL A 120 -1.54 -17.57 6.10
CA VAL A 120 -1.28 -18.92 6.55
C VAL A 120 -0.38 -18.85 7.78
N THR A 121 -0.88 -19.27 8.92
CA THR A 121 -0.11 -19.36 10.17
C THR A 121 0.43 -20.79 10.31
N LEU A 122 1.73 -20.91 10.47
CA LEU A 122 2.39 -22.18 10.71
C LEU A 122 2.72 -22.31 12.20
N SER A 123 2.69 -23.53 12.72
CA SER A 123 3.09 -23.81 14.10
C SER A 123 4.58 -23.53 14.31
N ASP A 124 4.96 -23.11 15.51
CA ASP A 124 6.35 -22.95 15.91
C ASP A 124 7.12 -24.29 15.93
N GLU A 125 6.38 -25.41 16.01
CA GLU A 125 6.92 -26.76 15.94
C GLU A 125 7.07 -27.30 14.52
N THR A 126 6.74 -26.51 13.49
CA THR A 126 6.85 -26.94 12.08
C THR A 126 8.31 -27.20 11.73
N GLU A 127 8.59 -28.43 11.32
CA GLU A 127 9.94 -28.87 10.93
C GLU A 127 10.47 -28.00 9.77
N PRO A 128 11.78 -27.63 9.76
CA PRO A 128 12.37 -26.78 8.75
C PRO A 128 12.19 -27.28 7.31
N ASP A 129 12.23 -28.59 7.09
CA ASP A 129 12.05 -29.19 5.77
C ASP A 129 10.59 -29.08 5.29
N ALA A 130 9.63 -29.21 6.21
CA ALA A 130 8.22 -28.98 5.92
C ALA A 130 7.96 -27.49 5.57
N LEU A 131 8.61 -26.56 6.28
CA LEU A 131 8.58 -25.13 5.95
C LEU A 131 9.07 -24.89 4.52
N CYS A 132 10.22 -25.44 4.13
CA CYS A 132 10.75 -25.29 2.77
C CYS A 132 9.77 -25.83 1.72
N THR A 133 9.18 -27.01 1.95
CA THR A 133 8.20 -27.62 1.04
C THR A 133 6.93 -26.76 0.88
N ILE A 134 6.42 -26.23 1.98
CA ILE A 134 5.27 -25.30 1.96
C ILE A 134 5.60 -24.05 1.14
N PHE A 135 6.78 -23.47 1.36
CA PHE A 135 7.24 -22.31 0.63
C PHE A 135 7.38 -22.57 -0.88
N GLU A 136 8.02 -23.66 -1.26
CA GLU A 136 8.17 -24.05 -2.66
C GLU A 136 6.79 -24.23 -3.33
N THR A 137 5.84 -24.81 -2.60
CA THR A 137 4.49 -25.04 -3.11
C THR A 137 3.72 -23.74 -3.30
N LEU A 138 3.77 -22.83 -2.33
CA LEU A 138 3.12 -21.52 -2.42
C LEU A 138 3.74 -20.64 -3.51
N ASN A 139 5.05 -20.72 -3.72
CA ASN A 139 5.75 -19.94 -4.73
C ASN A 139 5.58 -20.46 -6.17
N ARG A 140 5.08 -21.66 -6.37
CA ARG A 140 4.74 -22.15 -7.72
C ARG A 140 3.62 -21.34 -8.37
N THR A 141 2.79 -20.71 -7.56
CA THR A 141 1.63 -19.91 -8.01
C THR A 141 1.87 -18.40 -7.98
N GLY A 142 3.05 -17.93 -7.54
CA GLY A 142 3.34 -16.51 -7.34
C GLY A 142 4.78 -16.10 -7.71
N VAL A 143 5.27 -15.04 -7.10
CA VAL A 143 6.65 -14.56 -7.26
C VAL A 143 7.60 -15.57 -6.62
N LYS A 144 8.52 -16.14 -7.42
CA LYS A 144 9.50 -17.13 -6.93
C LYS A 144 10.43 -16.53 -5.88
N LEU A 145 10.46 -17.13 -4.70
CA LEU A 145 11.48 -16.81 -3.70
C LEU A 145 12.85 -17.28 -4.20
N SER A 146 13.87 -16.51 -3.91
CA SER A 146 15.23 -16.90 -4.19
C SER A 146 15.69 -18.00 -3.21
N VAL A 147 16.66 -18.79 -3.64
CA VAL A 147 17.31 -19.79 -2.78
C VAL A 147 17.86 -19.16 -1.49
N PHE A 148 18.31 -17.92 -1.57
CA PHE A 148 18.81 -17.17 -0.42
C PHE A 148 17.72 -16.87 0.62
N GLU A 149 16.52 -16.53 0.18
CA GLU A 149 15.37 -16.29 1.07
C GLU A 149 14.90 -17.58 1.76
N LEU A 150 14.89 -18.70 1.03
CA LEU A 150 14.60 -20.02 1.59
C LEU A 150 15.64 -20.43 2.64
N LEU A 151 16.91 -20.27 2.35
CA LEU A 151 17.99 -20.56 3.31
C LEU A 151 17.92 -19.63 4.53
N THR A 152 17.59 -18.36 4.35
CA THR A 152 17.41 -17.41 5.45
C THR A 152 16.29 -17.86 6.36
N ALA A 153 15.14 -18.28 5.81
CA ALA A 153 14.03 -18.82 6.58
C ALA A 153 14.41 -20.10 7.33
N ARG A 154 15.14 -21.01 6.68
CA ARG A 154 15.59 -22.28 7.27
C ARG A 154 16.51 -22.09 8.47
N PHE A 155 17.43 -21.16 8.41
CA PHE A 155 18.44 -20.94 9.47
C PHE A 155 18.02 -19.92 10.52
N TRP A 156 16.91 -19.21 10.31
CA TRP A 156 16.41 -18.24 11.27
C TRP A 156 16.11 -18.80 12.67
N PRO A 157 15.48 -20.00 12.84
CA PRO A 157 15.23 -20.58 14.15
C PRO A 157 16.52 -20.84 14.93
N GLN A 158 17.63 -21.06 14.22
CA GLN A 158 18.97 -21.27 14.80
C GLN A 158 19.69 -19.96 15.14
N LYS A 159 18.98 -18.80 15.02
CA LYS A 159 19.52 -17.45 15.22
C LYS A 159 20.68 -17.10 14.25
N ILE A 160 20.77 -17.78 13.11
CA ILE A 160 21.75 -17.52 12.08
C ILE A 160 21.15 -16.52 11.08
N ASN A 161 21.66 -15.30 11.07
CA ASN A 161 21.30 -14.29 10.08
C ASN A 161 22.23 -14.42 8.87
N LEU A 162 21.77 -15.07 7.81
CA LEU A 162 22.57 -15.27 6.60
C LEU A 162 22.93 -13.95 5.90
N ARG A 163 22.09 -12.91 6.04
CA ARG A 163 22.38 -11.60 5.46
C ARG A 163 23.58 -10.96 6.13
N ASP A 164 23.66 -10.98 7.46
CA ASP A 164 24.78 -10.45 8.22
C ASP A 164 26.08 -11.23 7.93
N LEU A 165 25.96 -12.55 7.75
CA LEU A 165 27.11 -13.39 7.37
C LEU A 165 27.60 -13.05 5.96
N TRP A 166 26.68 -12.84 5.02
CA TRP A 166 27.00 -12.46 3.64
C TRP A 166 27.66 -11.08 3.55
N GLU A 167 27.15 -10.11 4.29
CA GLU A 167 27.73 -8.75 4.33
C GLU A 167 29.13 -8.74 4.97
N LYS A 168 29.38 -9.59 5.98
CA LYS A 168 30.70 -9.74 6.60
C LYS A 168 31.72 -10.49 5.73
N ALA A 169 31.24 -11.30 4.80
CA ALA A 169 32.08 -12.07 3.90
C ALA A 169 32.46 -11.34 2.61
N ARG A 170 31.91 -10.14 2.39
CA ARG A 170 32.10 -9.30 1.20
C ARG A 170 33.10 -8.17 1.46
#